data_fd91a025d33165f054ad31a260fcd8db
#
_entry.id   fd91a025d33165f054ad31a260fcd8db
#
_cell.length_a   1.000
_cell.length_b   1.000
_cell.length_c   1.000
_cell.angle_alpha   90.00
_cell.angle_beta   90.00
_cell.angle_gamma   90.00
#
_symmetry.space_group_name_H-M   'P 1'
#
loop_
_entity.id
_entity.type
_entity.pdbx_description
1 polymer ?
#
loop_
_entity_poly.entity_id
_entity_poly.type
_entity_poly.pdbx_seq_one_letter_code
_entity_poly.pdbx_strand_id
1 'polypeptide(L)'
;QNMTRMTLNNNRQDPSNARQCMAYDQFRQAGLAAPKCNYARVSVNGEDLGVFTNVEPIKKPFLARVFGDDDGNQYEAQTADFGTWLSERFEKKTNEKENDRTDLQAVTDALALPDEQMVNVLPQLVDVDEFIRFWAVETLLGAWDSATGNANNFHIYRDPGDGLFHFIPWGADTAFRGAHPLRPLTGVLYRNFSLADRLFSIPEYRARYEAELEDLLATQWDEADLLAEVERIRELTGTSAEA
;
A
#
# COMPACT_ATOMS: atom_id res chain seq x y z
N GLN A 1 -0.56 -20.69 -18.58
CA GLN A 1 -0.69 -20.28 -17.16
C GLN A 1 -2.18 -20.30 -16.81
N ASN A 2 -2.57 -21.10 -15.84
CA ASN A 2 -3.96 -21.12 -15.36
C ASN A 2 -4.18 -19.96 -14.42
N MET A 3 -4.58 -18.81 -14.97
CA MET A 3 -5.01 -17.65 -14.18
C MET A 3 -6.40 -17.95 -13.63
N THR A 4 -6.54 -18.07 -12.32
CA THR A 4 -7.81 -18.41 -11.66
C THR A 4 -8.63 -17.19 -11.27
N ARG A 5 -8.02 -16.00 -11.19
CA ARG A 5 -8.67 -14.74 -10.80
C ARG A 5 -7.97 -13.56 -11.48
N MET A 6 -8.75 -12.53 -11.78
CA MET A 6 -8.29 -11.23 -12.27
C MET A 6 -8.96 -10.14 -11.45
N THR A 7 -8.25 -9.06 -11.16
CA THR A 7 -8.82 -7.83 -10.64
C THR A 7 -8.73 -6.77 -11.74
N LEU A 8 -9.87 -6.33 -12.22
CA LEU A 8 -9.98 -5.31 -13.27
C LEU A 8 -10.56 -4.04 -12.68
N ASN A 9 -9.76 -2.96 -12.67
CA ASN A 9 -10.21 -1.62 -12.31
C ASN A 9 -10.59 -0.87 -13.59
N ASN A 10 -11.79 -0.30 -13.63
CA ASN A 10 -12.30 0.44 -14.79
C ASN A 10 -11.73 1.86 -14.91
N ASN A 11 -10.76 2.21 -14.07
CA ASN A 11 -10.05 3.49 -14.07
C ASN A 11 -10.94 4.74 -13.93
N ARG A 12 -12.15 4.59 -13.38
CA ARG A 12 -13.08 5.71 -13.22
C ARG A 12 -12.48 6.88 -12.42
N GLN A 13 -11.60 6.59 -11.47
CA GLN A 13 -10.94 7.59 -10.65
C GLN A 13 -9.60 8.05 -11.23
N ASP A 14 -9.10 7.35 -12.25
CA ASP A 14 -7.83 7.62 -12.95
C ASP A 14 -8.03 7.61 -14.47
N PRO A 15 -8.50 8.71 -15.07
CA PRO A 15 -8.65 8.80 -16.52
C PRO A 15 -7.33 8.66 -17.30
N SER A 16 -6.19 8.89 -16.65
CA SER A 16 -4.86 8.71 -17.26
C SER A 16 -4.48 7.24 -17.45
N ASN A 17 -5.14 6.31 -16.76
CA ASN A 17 -4.79 4.90 -16.63
C ASN A 17 -3.40 4.62 -16.00
N ALA A 18 -2.66 5.64 -15.60
CA ALA A 18 -1.25 5.51 -15.23
C ALA A 18 -1.02 5.30 -13.73
N ARG A 19 -1.80 5.98 -12.88
CA ARG A 19 -1.50 6.16 -11.46
C ARG A 19 -1.32 4.86 -10.70
N GLN A 20 -2.26 3.93 -10.85
CA GLN A 20 -2.26 2.70 -10.06
C GLN A 20 -1.07 1.81 -10.38
N CYS A 21 -0.76 1.60 -11.68
CA CYS A 21 0.37 0.78 -12.09
C CYS A 21 1.71 1.43 -11.72
N MET A 22 1.84 2.73 -11.93
CA MET A 22 3.05 3.48 -11.57
C MET A 22 3.27 3.46 -10.04
N ALA A 23 2.22 3.64 -9.25
CA ALA A 23 2.33 3.57 -7.80
C ALA A 23 2.85 2.19 -7.34
N TYR A 24 2.27 1.09 -7.82
CA TYR A 24 2.76 -0.24 -7.48
C TYR A 24 4.20 -0.49 -7.95
N ASP A 25 4.60 0.13 -9.06
CA ASP A 25 5.97 0.03 -9.53
C ASP A 25 6.95 0.74 -8.59
N GLN A 26 6.60 1.94 -8.11
CA GLN A 26 7.41 2.67 -7.12
C GLN A 26 7.57 1.87 -5.81
N PHE A 27 6.51 1.22 -5.30
CA PHE A 27 6.65 0.32 -4.15
C PHE A 27 7.60 -0.85 -4.43
N ARG A 28 7.52 -1.48 -5.61
CA ARG A 28 8.44 -2.58 -5.96
C ARG A 28 9.87 -2.12 -6.14
N GLN A 29 10.11 -0.94 -6.72
CA GLN A 29 11.44 -0.35 -6.84
C GLN A 29 12.07 -0.06 -5.47
N ALA A 30 11.24 0.34 -4.50
CA ALA A 30 11.65 0.49 -3.10
C ALA A 30 11.88 -0.86 -2.39
N GLY A 31 11.77 -2.00 -3.07
CA GLY A 31 11.94 -3.33 -2.48
C GLY A 31 10.74 -3.83 -1.68
N LEU A 32 9.59 -3.17 -1.77
CA LEU A 32 8.40 -3.47 -1.00
C LEU A 32 7.47 -4.46 -1.73
N ALA A 33 6.69 -5.19 -0.95
CA ALA A 33 5.63 -6.05 -1.47
C ALA A 33 4.56 -5.22 -2.17
N ALA A 34 4.38 -5.41 -3.47
CA ALA A 34 3.30 -4.76 -4.21
C ALA A 34 2.78 -5.61 -5.37
N PRO A 35 1.49 -5.46 -5.75
CA PRO A 35 0.89 -6.16 -6.88
C PRO A 35 1.62 -5.87 -8.19
N LYS A 36 1.69 -6.87 -9.09
CA LYS A 36 1.97 -6.64 -10.50
C LYS A 36 0.77 -6.00 -11.16
N CYS A 37 1.02 -5.16 -12.15
CA CYS A 37 0.00 -4.38 -12.81
C CYS A 37 0.21 -4.36 -14.31
N ASN A 38 -0.88 -4.38 -15.08
CA ASN A 38 -0.88 -4.29 -16.55
C ASN A 38 -2.28 -3.84 -17.01
N TYR A 39 -2.50 -3.77 -18.32
CA TYR A 39 -3.74 -3.30 -18.91
C TYR A 39 -4.46 -4.40 -19.69
N ALA A 40 -5.80 -4.32 -19.72
CA ALA A 40 -6.64 -5.21 -20.49
C ALA A 40 -7.74 -4.42 -21.21
N ARG A 41 -7.93 -4.67 -22.51
CA ARG A 41 -9.12 -4.20 -23.21
C ARG A 41 -10.27 -5.17 -22.92
N VAL A 42 -11.34 -4.65 -22.38
CA VAL A 42 -12.48 -5.45 -21.91
C VAL A 42 -13.66 -5.28 -22.84
N SER A 43 -14.25 -6.39 -23.27
CA SER A 43 -15.52 -6.40 -23.98
C SER A 43 -16.50 -7.38 -23.34
N VAL A 44 -17.78 -7.04 -23.32
CA VAL A 44 -18.84 -7.89 -22.78
C VAL A 44 -19.97 -7.99 -23.82
N ASN A 45 -20.29 -9.21 -24.25
CA ASN A 45 -21.31 -9.48 -25.25
C ASN A 45 -21.13 -8.70 -26.57
N GLY A 46 -19.87 -8.43 -26.94
CA GLY A 46 -19.52 -7.67 -28.15
C GLY A 46 -19.49 -6.15 -27.96
N GLU A 47 -19.87 -5.63 -26.81
CA GLU A 47 -19.73 -4.23 -26.43
C GLU A 47 -18.34 -3.99 -25.87
N ASP A 48 -17.60 -3.02 -26.44
CA ASP A 48 -16.29 -2.61 -25.97
C ASP A 48 -16.43 -1.67 -24.75
N LEU A 49 -15.93 -2.10 -23.61
CA LEU A 49 -15.93 -1.32 -22.36
C LEU A 49 -14.63 -0.49 -22.17
N GLY A 50 -13.70 -0.57 -23.13
CA GLY A 50 -12.44 0.17 -23.08
C GLY A 50 -11.33 -0.53 -22.30
N VAL A 51 -10.35 0.27 -21.86
CA VAL A 51 -9.16 -0.20 -21.15
C VAL A 51 -9.40 -0.21 -19.65
N PHE A 52 -9.04 -1.34 -19.05
CA PHE A 52 -9.07 -1.55 -17.60
C PHE A 52 -7.65 -1.82 -17.11
N THR A 53 -7.33 -1.35 -15.93
CA THR A 53 -6.13 -1.77 -15.22
C THR A 53 -6.33 -3.17 -14.65
N ASN A 54 -5.42 -4.10 -15.01
CA ASN A 54 -5.41 -5.47 -14.52
C ASN A 54 -4.37 -5.60 -13.41
N VAL A 55 -4.85 -5.72 -12.18
CA VAL A 55 -4.02 -5.78 -10.97
C VAL A 55 -3.92 -7.21 -10.48
N GLU A 56 -2.73 -7.64 -10.09
CA GLU A 56 -2.50 -8.93 -9.44
C GLU A 56 -3.30 -9.01 -8.14
N PRO A 57 -4.22 -9.98 -7.98
CA PRO A 57 -4.97 -10.12 -6.74
C PRO A 57 -4.06 -10.51 -5.57
N ILE A 58 -4.16 -9.81 -4.44
CA ILE A 58 -3.46 -10.16 -3.20
C ILE A 58 -4.14 -11.38 -2.59
N LYS A 59 -3.66 -12.56 -2.98
CA LYS A 59 -4.15 -13.89 -2.56
C LYS A 59 -2.94 -14.83 -2.40
N LYS A 60 -3.18 -16.07 -2.00
CA LYS A 60 -2.14 -17.07 -1.78
C LYS A 60 -1.03 -17.10 -2.86
N PRO A 61 -1.30 -17.06 -4.18
CA PRO A 61 -0.22 -17.00 -5.17
C PRO A 61 0.67 -15.76 -5.10
N PHE A 62 0.10 -14.61 -4.73
CA PHE A 62 0.85 -13.38 -4.47
C PHE A 62 1.74 -13.57 -3.23
N LEU A 63 1.17 -14.04 -2.12
CA LEU A 63 1.88 -14.25 -0.85
C LEU A 63 3.04 -15.21 -1.03
N ALA A 64 2.80 -16.39 -1.63
CA ALA A 64 3.86 -17.35 -1.93
C ALA A 64 4.97 -16.80 -2.84
N ARG A 65 4.63 -15.92 -3.80
CA ARG A 65 5.61 -15.28 -4.69
C ARG A 65 6.47 -14.24 -3.97
N VAL A 66 5.88 -13.48 -3.06
CA VAL A 66 6.55 -12.34 -2.42
C VAL A 66 7.27 -12.77 -1.14
N PHE A 67 6.61 -13.55 -0.30
CA PHE A 67 7.10 -13.93 1.02
C PHE A 67 7.66 -15.36 1.07
N GLY A 68 7.41 -16.16 0.04
CA GLY A 68 7.81 -17.58 0.01
C GLY A 68 6.85 -18.52 0.76
N ASP A 69 5.92 -17.96 1.53
CA ASP A 69 4.91 -18.67 2.31
C ASP A 69 3.53 -18.02 2.11
N ASP A 70 2.46 -18.81 2.12
CA ASP A 70 1.09 -18.32 1.96
C ASP A 70 0.13 -18.78 3.08
N ASP A 71 0.68 -19.33 4.15
CA ASP A 71 -0.08 -19.86 5.28
C ASP A 71 -0.27 -18.86 6.44
N GLY A 72 0.35 -17.69 6.34
CA GLY A 72 0.22 -16.61 7.30
C GLY A 72 -1.14 -15.93 7.32
N ASN A 73 -1.35 -15.07 8.30
CA ASN A 73 -2.57 -14.28 8.43
C ASN A 73 -2.51 -13.03 7.55
N GLN A 74 -3.38 -12.98 6.54
CA GLN A 74 -3.60 -11.80 5.70
C GLN A 74 -4.87 -11.08 6.13
N TYR A 75 -4.79 -9.74 6.17
CA TYR A 75 -5.93 -8.86 6.43
C TYR A 75 -6.02 -7.79 5.36
N GLU A 76 -7.24 -7.46 4.93
CA GLU A 76 -7.55 -6.30 4.09
C GLU A 76 -8.07 -5.17 4.97
N ALA A 77 -7.55 -3.98 4.79
CA ALA A 77 -7.94 -2.79 5.53
C ALA A 77 -8.83 -1.88 4.68
N GLN A 78 -10.06 -1.68 5.16
CA GLN A 78 -11.01 -0.71 4.63
C GLN A 78 -11.38 0.26 5.74
N THR A 79 -10.64 1.36 5.86
CA THR A 79 -10.73 2.29 6.99
C THR A 79 -10.46 1.55 8.31
N ALA A 80 -9.34 0.84 8.38
CA ALA A 80 -8.92 0.04 9.53
C ALA A 80 -7.64 0.57 10.15
N ASP A 81 -7.53 0.54 11.47
CA ASP A 81 -6.38 1.04 12.21
C ASP A 81 -6.17 0.21 13.49
N PHE A 82 -4.91 0.04 13.92
CA PHE A 82 -4.55 -0.71 15.12
C PHE A 82 -4.97 -0.01 16.42
N GLY A 83 -4.95 1.32 16.47
CA GLY A 83 -5.03 2.08 17.71
C GLY A 83 -6.43 2.27 18.30
N THR A 84 -7.48 1.74 17.69
CA THR A 84 -8.87 2.05 18.06
C THR A 84 -9.81 0.89 17.79
N TRP A 85 -11.13 1.08 18.05
CA TRP A 85 -12.18 0.17 17.59
C TRP A 85 -12.13 -0.15 16.09
N LEU A 86 -11.38 0.64 15.29
CA LEU A 86 -11.16 0.40 13.86
C LEU A 86 -10.33 -0.86 13.59
N SER A 87 -9.65 -1.44 14.58
CA SER A 87 -8.95 -2.72 14.44
C SER A 87 -9.90 -3.88 14.07
N GLU A 88 -11.16 -3.80 14.44
CA GLU A 88 -12.19 -4.76 14.03
C GLU A 88 -12.50 -4.74 12.54
N ARG A 89 -12.13 -3.65 11.84
CA ARG A 89 -12.34 -3.47 10.40
C ARG A 89 -11.25 -4.09 9.52
N PHE A 90 -10.22 -4.64 10.11
CA PHE A 90 -9.31 -5.50 9.37
C PHE A 90 -10.05 -6.79 8.98
N GLU A 91 -10.38 -6.96 7.70
CA GLU A 91 -11.05 -8.15 7.21
C GLU A 91 -10.04 -9.29 7.01
N LYS A 92 -10.17 -10.37 7.75
CA LYS A 92 -9.29 -11.54 7.61
C LYS A 92 -9.53 -12.23 6.27
N LYS A 93 -8.48 -12.47 5.47
CA LYS A 93 -8.52 -13.02 4.10
C LYS A 93 -7.90 -14.40 3.96
N THR A 94 -7.15 -14.84 4.97
CA THR A 94 -6.63 -16.20 5.13
C THR A 94 -7.00 -16.70 6.53
N ASN A 95 -6.98 -18.01 6.77
CA ASN A 95 -7.28 -18.61 8.08
C ASN A 95 -8.60 -18.09 8.70
N GLU A 96 -9.60 -17.81 7.85
CA GLU A 96 -10.86 -17.14 8.24
C GLU A 96 -11.69 -17.99 9.23
N LYS A 97 -11.56 -19.33 9.14
CA LYS A 97 -12.32 -20.25 9.99
C LYS A 97 -11.93 -20.17 11.47
N GLU A 98 -10.67 -19.91 11.73
CA GLU A 98 -10.13 -19.82 13.09
C GLU A 98 -10.47 -18.48 13.74
N ASN A 99 -10.69 -17.45 12.93
CA ASN A 99 -11.00 -16.06 13.30
C ASN A 99 -10.18 -15.54 14.51
N ASP A 100 -8.98 -16.10 14.70
CA ASP A 100 -8.02 -15.63 15.69
C ASP A 100 -7.41 -14.31 15.21
N ARG A 101 -7.43 -13.29 16.06
CA ARG A 101 -6.93 -11.93 15.82
C ARG A 101 -6.00 -11.47 16.93
N THR A 102 -5.45 -12.41 17.69
CA THR A 102 -4.51 -12.10 18.78
C THR A 102 -3.25 -11.42 18.29
N ASP A 103 -2.87 -11.67 17.03
CA ASP A 103 -1.77 -11.00 16.34
C ASP A 103 -2.03 -9.48 16.13
N LEU A 104 -3.23 -9.10 15.70
CA LEU A 104 -3.64 -7.69 15.59
C LEU A 104 -3.73 -7.03 16.97
N GLN A 105 -4.29 -7.74 17.96
CA GLN A 105 -4.39 -7.24 19.33
C GLN A 105 -3.01 -6.99 19.92
N ALA A 106 -2.03 -7.85 19.66
CA ALA A 106 -0.66 -7.66 20.12
C ALA A 106 -0.04 -6.35 19.60
N VAL A 107 -0.28 -5.98 18.33
CA VAL A 107 0.17 -4.69 17.78
C VAL A 107 -0.55 -3.53 18.47
N THR A 108 -1.87 -3.63 18.66
CA THR A 108 -2.66 -2.61 19.36
C THR A 108 -2.14 -2.38 20.79
N ASP A 109 -1.88 -3.46 21.51
CA ASP A 109 -1.35 -3.41 22.86
C ASP A 109 0.07 -2.80 22.90
N ALA A 110 0.92 -3.15 21.94
CA ALA A 110 2.26 -2.60 21.82
C ALA A 110 2.24 -1.09 21.59
N LEU A 111 1.34 -0.60 20.72
CA LEU A 111 1.21 0.85 20.44
C LEU A 111 0.70 1.65 21.66
N ALA A 112 0.03 1.01 22.61
CA ALA A 112 -0.42 1.62 23.84
C ALA A 112 0.65 1.70 24.94
N LEU A 113 1.80 1.02 24.76
CA LEU A 113 2.89 1.04 25.75
C LEU A 113 3.59 2.42 25.81
N PRO A 114 4.22 2.74 26.96
CA PRO A 114 5.17 3.85 27.02
C PRO A 114 6.30 3.69 25.97
N ASP A 115 6.86 4.81 25.51
CA ASP A 115 7.89 4.84 24.44
C ASP A 115 9.02 3.86 24.68
N GLU A 116 9.60 3.86 25.88
CA GLU A 116 10.73 3.01 26.27
C GLU A 116 10.45 1.50 26.16
N GLN A 117 9.18 1.10 26.27
CA GLN A 117 8.76 -0.28 26.13
C GLN A 117 8.35 -0.59 24.68
N MET A 118 7.62 0.33 24.05
CA MET A 118 7.12 0.16 22.69
C MET A 118 8.29 -0.04 21.69
N VAL A 119 9.37 0.71 21.80
CA VAL A 119 10.54 0.59 20.91
C VAL A 119 11.21 -0.79 20.95
N ASN A 120 10.99 -1.56 22.00
CA ASN A 120 11.52 -2.92 22.13
C ASN A 120 10.48 -4.00 21.76
N VAL A 121 9.20 -3.73 21.88
CA VAL A 121 8.12 -4.71 21.64
C VAL A 121 7.63 -4.66 20.20
N LEU A 122 7.40 -3.47 19.67
CA LEU A 122 6.82 -3.29 18.33
C LEU A 122 7.65 -3.94 17.21
N PRO A 123 9.01 -3.88 17.19
CA PRO A 123 9.80 -4.54 16.16
C PRO A 123 9.78 -6.08 16.20
N GLN A 124 9.17 -6.67 17.23
CA GLN A 124 8.93 -8.12 17.30
C GLN A 124 7.58 -8.52 16.69
N LEU A 125 6.78 -7.55 16.26
CA LEU A 125 5.42 -7.74 15.74
C LEU A 125 5.27 -7.18 14.32
N VAL A 126 6.00 -6.12 14.00
CA VAL A 126 5.94 -5.40 12.72
C VAL A 126 7.35 -5.20 12.20
N ASP A 127 7.58 -5.41 10.91
CA ASP A 127 8.81 -4.92 10.27
C ASP A 127 8.75 -3.40 10.20
N VAL A 128 9.31 -2.75 11.23
CA VAL A 128 9.26 -1.29 11.39
C VAL A 128 10.09 -0.58 10.32
N ASP A 129 11.19 -1.18 9.86
CA ASP A 129 12.02 -0.59 8.81
C ASP A 129 11.30 -0.64 7.46
N GLU A 130 10.68 -1.77 7.13
CA GLU A 130 9.83 -1.90 5.95
C GLU A 130 8.63 -0.93 6.01
N PHE A 131 7.97 -0.82 7.18
CA PHE A 131 6.84 0.09 7.34
C PHE A 131 7.24 1.56 7.17
N ILE A 132 8.39 1.99 7.69
CA ILE A 132 8.90 3.36 7.50
C ILE A 132 9.13 3.64 6.01
N ARG A 133 9.72 2.70 5.28
CA ARG A 133 9.92 2.78 3.83
C ARG A 133 8.58 2.82 3.07
N PHE A 134 7.64 1.96 3.43
CA PHE A 134 6.28 1.93 2.88
C PHE A 134 5.59 3.29 3.06
N TRP A 135 5.64 3.85 4.25
CA TRP A 135 5.10 5.16 4.57
C TRP A 135 5.77 6.29 3.78
N ALA A 136 7.09 6.25 3.64
CA ALA A 136 7.82 7.23 2.85
C ALA A 136 7.40 7.19 1.37
N VAL A 137 7.24 6.00 0.78
CA VAL A 137 6.72 5.85 -0.59
C VAL A 137 5.30 6.40 -0.72
N GLU A 138 4.37 6.11 0.20
CA GLU A 138 3.02 6.69 0.17
C GLU A 138 3.05 8.23 0.19
N THR A 139 3.97 8.79 0.98
CA THR A 139 4.16 10.24 1.07
C THR A 139 4.67 10.83 -0.23
N LEU A 140 5.69 10.25 -0.87
CA LEU A 140 6.22 10.69 -2.16
C LEU A 140 5.17 10.61 -3.26
N LEU A 141 4.36 9.56 -3.26
CA LEU A 141 3.27 9.37 -4.22
C LEU A 141 2.10 10.33 -4.02
N GLY A 142 2.05 11.07 -2.91
CA GLY A 142 0.88 11.85 -2.55
C GLY A 142 -0.38 11.00 -2.41
N ALA A 143 -0.23 9.77 -1.92
CA ALA A 143 -1.30 8.78 -1.83
C ALA A 143 -2.20 9.04 -0.62
N TRP A 144 -3.08 10.03 -0.71
CA TRP A 144 -3.94 10.44 0.39
C TRP A 144 -4.98 9.37 0.81
N ASP A 145 -5.40 8.50 -0.12
CA ASP A 145 -6.35 7.41 0.14
C ASP A 145 -5.60 6.08 0.31
N SER A 146 -4.74 6.05 1.31
CA SER A 146 -3.81 4.96 1.58
C SER A 146 -3.73 4.63 3.08
N ALA A 147 -2.86 3.72 3.48
CA ALA A 147 -2.67 3.34 4.88
C ALA A 147 -2.40 4.55 5.77
N THR A 148 -1.38 5.34 5.45
CA THR A 148 -0.96 6.48 6.28
C THR A 148 -1.76 7.75 5.97
N GLY A 149 -2.40 7.83 4.79
CA GLY A 149 -3.22 8.96 4.37
C GLY A 149 -4.57 9.03 5.08
N ASN A 150 -5.31 7.91 5.12
CA ASN A 150 -6.62 7.84 5.76
C ASN A 150 -6.99 6.44 6.30
N ALA A 151 -6.01 5.60 6.61
CA ALA A 151 -6.16 4.24 7.13
C ALA A 151 -6.98 3.32 6.19
N ASN A 152 -6.80 3.47 4.87
CA ASN A 152 -7.57 2.77 3.84
C ASN A 152 -6.66 2.15 2.77
N ASN A 153 -7.22 1.28 1.93
CA ASN A 153 -6.58 0.79 0.72
C ASN A 153 -5.20 0.14 0.94
N PHE A 154 -5.11 -0.82 1.85
CA PHE A 154 -3.92 -1.63 2.05
C PHE A 154 -4.26 -3.02 2.57
N HIS A 155 -3.30 -3.93 2.49
CA HIS A 155 -3.33 -5.20 3.18
C HIS A 155 -2.15 -5.28 4.13
N ILE A 156 -2.29 -6.11 5.16
CA ILE A 156 -1.17 -6.53 5.99
C ILE A 156 -1.08 -8.05 5.96
N TYR A 157 0.13 -8.55 6.02
CA TYR A 157 0.41 -9.98 6.06
C TYR A 157 1.38 -10.29 7.18
N ARG A 158 0.98 -11.17 8.10
CA ARG A 158 1.90 -11.71 9.09
C ARG A 158 2.59 -12.92 8.48
N ASP A 159 3.86 -12.72 8.08
CA ASP A 159 4.66 -13.75 7.44
C ASP A 159 5.06 -14.84 8.46
N PRO A 160 4.77 -16.12 8.24
CA PRO A 160 5.25 -17.19 9.11
C PRO A 160 6.78 -17.32 9.13
N GLY A 161 7.47 -16.83 8.11
CA GLY A 161 8.92 -16.92 7.97
C GLY A 161 9.69 -16.14 9.03
N ASP A 162 9.21 -14.95 9.39
CA ASP A 162 9.81 -14.07 10.41
C ASP A 162 8.88 -13.73 11.56
N GLY A 163 7.58 -13.98 11.42
CA GLY A 163 6.56 -13.70 12.42
C GLY A 163 6.12 -12.23 12.47
N LEU A 164 6.54 -11.40 11.52
CA LEU A 164 6.26 -9.97 11.49
C LEU A 164 5.10 -9.61 10.55
N PHE A 165 4.46 -8.48 10.81
CA PHE A 165 3.53 -7.88 9.86
C PHE A 165 4.27 -7.05 8.81
N HIS A 166 3.94 -7.29 7.55
CA HIS A 166 4.35 -6.57 6.35
C HIS A 166 3.17 -5.84 5.73
N PHE A 167 3.44 -4.71 5.08
CA PHE A 167 2.42 -3.86 4.48
C PHE A 167 2.42 -3.99 2.96
N ILE A 168 1.22 -4.06 2.36
CA ILE A 168 1.04 -4.25 0.92
C ILE A 168 0.05 -3.18 0.43
N PRO A 169 0.43 -2.30 -0.51
CA PRO A 169 -0.46 -1.25 -1.03
C PRO A 169 -1.59 -1.86 -1.85
N TRP A 170 -2.76 -1.23 -1.78
CA TRP A 170 -3.93 -1.56 -2.57
C TRP A 170 -4.64 -0.28 -3.03
N GLY A 171 -5.50 -0.35 -4.08
CA GLY A 171 -6.34 0.77 -4.51
C GLY A 171 -5.61 2.09 -4.77
N ALA A 172 -4.39 2.04 -5.34
CA ALA A 172 -3.50 3.20 -5.48
C ALA A 172 -3.86 4.14 -6.67
N ASP A 173 -5.11 4.15 -7.14
CA ASP A 173 -5.59 4.95 -8.27
C ASP A 173 -5.73 6.46 -7.94
N THR A 174 -5.58 6.83 -6.67
CA THR A 174 -5.52 8.23 -6.22
C THR A 174 -4.09 8.75 -6.04
N ALA A 175 -3.06 7.93 -6.24
CA ALA A 175 -1.66 8.35 -6.20
C ALA A 175 -1.38 9.48 -7.21
N PHE A 176 -0.32 10.25 -6.98
CA PHE A 176 0.11 11.40 -7.79
C PHE A 176 -0.91 12.55 -7.88
N ARG A 177 -1.95 12.52 -7.08
CA ARG A 177 -2.92 13.64 -6.99
C ARG A 177 -2.51 14.74 -6.01
N GLY A 178 -1.59 14.45 -5.14
CA GLY A 178 -0.99 15.41 -4.22
C GLY A 178 -1.88 15.94 -3.10
N ALA A 179 -3.19 15.94 -3.22
CA ALA A 179 -4.07 16.55 -2.21
C ALA A 179 -5.35 15.73 -1.99
N HIS A 180 -5.75 15.61 -0.73
CA HIS A 180 -7.10 15.21 -0.40
C HIS A 180 -8.09 16.28 -0.91
N PRO A 181 -9.19 15.92 -1.62
CA PRO A 181 -10.12 16.88 -2.22
C PRO A 181 -10.71 17.89 -1.23
N LEU A 182 -10.78 17.55 0.06
CA LEU A 182 -11.35 18.35 1.13
C LEU A 182 -10.31 18.94 2.10
N ARG A 183 -9.02 18.68 1.90
CA ARG A 183 -7.94 19.18 2.76
C ARG A 183 -6.83 19.76 1.89
N PRO A 184 -6.57 21.08 1.95
CA PRO A 184 -5.41 21.63 1.27
C PRO A 184 -4.14 21.01 1.83
N LEU A 185 -3.15 20.78 0.95
CA LEU A 185 -1.82 20.34 1.34
C LEU A 185 -1.15 21.40 2.23
N THR A 186 -1.26 21.23 3.52
CA THR A 186 -0.43 21.94 4.50
C THR A 186 0.66 20.98 4.99
N GLY A 187 1.55 20.57 4.08
CA GLY A 187 2.60 19.62 4.38
C GLY A 187 2.24 18.19 3.94
N VAL A 188 3.21 17.53 3.33
CA VAL A 188 3.09 16.21 2.69
C VAL A 188 3.20 15.08 3.71
N LEU A 189 2.89 15.31 4.97
CA LEU A 189 3.04 14.30 6.00
C LEU A 189 1.70 13.62 6.31
N TYR A 190 1.57 12.37 5.88
CA TYR A 190 0.44 11.52 6.21
C TYR A 190 0.68 10.80 7.54
N ARG A 191 -0.14 11.10 8.56
CA ARG A 191 -0.09 10.48 9.90
C ARG A 191 -1.48 10.08 10.42
N ASN A 192 -2.39 9.75 9.53
CA ASN A 192 -3.75 9.38 9.91
C ASN A 192 -3.88 7.87 10.19
N PHE A 193 -2.78 7.23 10.55
CA PHE A 193 -2.68 5.82 10.93
C PHE A 193 -1.92 5.73 12.25
N SER A 194 -2.48 5.04 13.24
CA SER A 194 -1.93 5.02 14.62
C SER A 194 -0.47 4.61 14.67
N LEU A 195 -0.05 3.64 13.86
CA LEU A 195 1.34 3.21 13.79
C LEU A 195 2.25 4.35 13.30
N ALA A 196 1.90 5.03 12.21
CA ALA A 196 2.67 6.14 11.67
C ALA A 196 2.74 7.32 12.65
N ASP A 197 1.60 7.70 13.26
CA ASP A 197 1.55 8.80 14.23
C ASP A 197 2.37 8.48 15.48
N ARG A 198 2.30 7.25 15.95
CA ARG A 198 3.02 6.78 17.12
C ARG A 198 4.53 6.74 16.89
N LEU A 199 4.99 6.23 15.74
CA LEU A 199 6.41 6.25 15.37
C LEU A 199 6.92 7.67 15.19
N PHE A 200 6.16 8.54 14.53
CA PHE A 200 6.55 9.93 14.32
C PHE A 200 6.71 10.73 15.62
N SER A 201 5.97 10.37 16.67
CA SER A 201 6.09 11.00 17.99
C SER A 201 7.44 10.74 18.66
N ILE A 202 8.18 9.70 18.24
CA ILE A 202 9.48 9.31 18.79
C ILE A 202 10.59 9.89 17.90
N PRO A 203 11.48 10.73 18.44
CA PRO A 203 12.49 11.44 17.64
C PRO A 203 13.38 10.54 16.76
N GLU A 204 13.75 9.36 17.26
CA GLU A 204 14.57 8.40 16.51
C GLU A 204 13.84 7.86 15.26
N TYR A 205 12.60 7.42 15.39
CA TYR A 205 11.83 6.92 14.26
C TYR A 205 11.46 8.04 13.27
N ARG A 206 11.22 9.25 13.77
CA ARG A 206 11.04 10.42 12.90
C ARG A 206 12.27 10.68 12.05
N ALA A 207 13.44 10.69 12.66
CA ALA A 207 14.69 10.91 11.94
C ALA A 207 14.93 9.81 10.88
N ARG A 208 14.58 8.55 11.19
CA ARG A 208 14.67 7.44 10.22
C ARG A 208 13.70 7.64 9.05
N TYR A 209 12.48 8.07 9.32
CA TYR A 209 11.49 8.37 8.29
C TYR A 209 11.93 9.54 7.38
N GLU A 210 12.46 10.62 7.97
CA GLU A 210 12.99 11.77 7.23
C GLU A 210 14.17 11.35 6.34
N ALA A 211 15.09 10.55 6.87
CA ALA A 211 16.23 10.00 6.13
C ALA A 211 15.79 9.07 4.99
N GLU A 212 14.77 8.25 5.20
CA GLU A 212 14.22 7.37 4.17
C GLU A 212 13.56 8.16 3.02
N LEU A 213 12.86 9.26 3.34
CA LEU A 213 12.31 10.16 2.32
C LEU A 213 13.43 10.81 1.48
N GLU A 214 14.49 11.27 2.12
CA GLU A 214 15.64 11.88 1.44
C GLU A 214 16.34 10.84 0.55
N ASP A 215 16.53 9.61 1.03
CA ASP A 215 17.13 8.53 0.25
C ASP A 215 16.30 8.18 -0.98
N LEU A 216 15.00 7.97 -0.82
CA LEU A 216 14.09 7.66 -1.94
C LEU A 216 14.04 8.79 -2.97
N LEU A 217 14.05 10.06 -2.53
CA LEU A 217 14.13 11.22 -3.43
C LEU A 217 15.45 11.26 -4.21
N ALA A 218 16.55 10.87 -3.60
CA ALA A 218 17.87 10.92 -4.21
C ALA A 218 18.17 9.72 -5.13
N THR A 219 17.57 8.55 -4.84
CA THR A 219 17.97 7.28 -5.47
C THR A 219 16.91 6.66 -6.38
N GLN A 220 15.64 6.95 -6.14
CA GLN A 220 14.53 6.29 -6.84
C GLN A 220 13.63 7.28 -7.60
N TRP A 221 13.43 8.50 -7.08
CA TRP A 221 12.51 9.47 -7.68
C TRP A 221 13.15 10.17 -8.88
N ASP A 222 12.92 9.65 -10.08
CA ASP A 222 13.35 10.27 -11.34
C ASP A 222 12.14 10.77 -12.13
N GLU A 223 11.98 12.09 -12.22
CA GLU A 223 10.84 12.70 -12.91
C GLU A 223 10.85 12.41 -14.42
N ALA A 224 12.03 12.29 -15.03
CA ALA A 224 12.14 11.99 -16.46
C ALA A 224 11.67 10.56 -16.75
N ASP A 225 12.07 9.60 -15.93
CA ASP A 225 11.64 8.21 -16.05
C ASP A 225 10.13 8.07 -15.76
N LEU A 226 9.61 8.77 -14.74
CA LEU A 226 8.18 8.79 -14.44
C LEU A 226 7.36 9.37 -15.60
N LEU A 227 7.79 10.46 -16.21
CA LEU A 227 7.13 11.07 -17.36
C LEU A 227 7.21 10.17 -18.61
N ALA A 228 8.35 9.50 -18.85
CA ALA A 228 8.50 8.54 -19.93
C ALA A 228 7.55 7.34 -19.76
N GLU A 229 7.37 6.86 -18.53
CA GLU A 229 6.43 5.78 -18.23
C GLU A 229 4.96 6.23 -18.45
N VAL A 230 4.60 7.45 -18.07
CA VAL A 230 3.26 8.01 -18.38
C VAL A 230 3.03 8.00 -19.89
N GLU A 231 3.99 8.45 -20.69
CA GLU A 231 3.84 8.48 -22.15
C GLU A 231 3.72 7.07 -22.73
N ARG A 232 4.55 6.13 -22.26
CA ARG A 232 4.46 4.71 -22.66
C ARG A 232 3.07 4.12 -22.36
N ILE A 233 2.51 4.44 -21.19
CA ILE A 233 1.17 3.97 -20.80
C ILE A 233 0.10 4.60 -21.70
N ARG A 234 0.21 5.89 -21.99
CA ARG A 234 -0.72 6.59 -22.90
C ARG A 234 -0.74 5.95 -24.29
N GLU A 235 0.41 5.69 -24.86
CA GLU A 235 0.53 5.01 -26.16
C GLU A 235 -0.09 3.61 -26.11
N LEU A 236 0.22 2.83 -25.06
CA LEU A 236 -0.29 1.47 -24.87
C LEU A 236 -1.81 1.41 -24.73
N THR A 237 -2.40 2.36 -23.99
CA THR A 237 -3.82 2.37 -23.67
C THR A 237 -4.67 3.18 -24.65
N GLY A 238 -4.04 3.99 -25.50
CA GLY A 238 -4.73 4.91 -26.41
C GLY A 238 -5.40 6.08 -25.67
N THR A 239 -4.90 6.44 -24.47
CA THR A 239 -5.46 7.53 -23.65
C THR A 239 -5.05 8.88 -24.26
N SER A 240 -5.99 9.85 -24.31
CA SER A 240 -5.71 11.19 -24.83
C SER A 240 -4.81 12.02 -23.90
N ALA A 241 -4.14 13.04 -24.45
CA ALA A 241 -3.27 13.96 -23.68
C ALA A 241 -4.02 14.82 -22.65
N GLU A 242 -5.34 14.87 -22.75
CA GLU A 242 -6.22 15.71 -21.93
C GLU A 242 -6.86 14.95 -20.75
N ALA A 243 -6.47 13.68 -20.53
CA ALA A 243 -7.03 12.82 -19.48
C ALA A 243 -6.31 12.97 -18.12
#